data_05265d4ab8a7bafe079b805db11fe96e
#
_entry.id   05265d4ab8a7bafe079b805db11fe96e
#
_cell.length_a   1.000
_cell.length_b   1.000
_cell.length_c   1.000
_cell.angle_alpha   90.00
_cell.angle_beta   90.00
_cell.angle_gamma   90.00
#
_symmetry.space_group_name_H-M   'P 1'
#
loop_
_entity.id
_entity.type
_entity.pdbx_description
1 polymer ?
#
loop_
_entity_poly.entity_id
_entity_poly.type
_entity_poly.pdbx_seq_one_letter_code
_entity_poly.pdbx_strand_id
1 'polypeptide(L)'
;SLQKDKSQVTAHLAANPSQAKFLLSIERQQKVKESLYLFLLQKREENELAQAFITNNTRVITPPYGNDIPVEPQKRKIVLFAFVLSLLIPATILLIKKSLDTKVRDKKDVVELSLPFLGEIPQWNSKKRRKNYFHGKKTDWDSPAILVENGKRDIMNEAFRVLRTNLEFIVNKEQKSRIIILTSFVQGSGKTFLTINTAISLAVKGSKVLIIDGDLRRNAVSKFIHFHKKGLSDYLAGEFNDIEKLFISKIELDADSEYTDENGKRFLSDNLHVLPVGTIPPNPTELLLNARFGQLLAEVRTRYDYIFIDCPPVNIMADSQIIGQYADYTIFIVRAGFLDRAMLPELEKIYRKNTYKNMSLVLNGTDMGGGHYGYKYGYHSYNYYTDEN
;
A
#
# COMPACT_ATOMS: atom_id res chain seq x y z
N SER A 1 -22.36 75.62 109.17
CA SER A 1 -23.39 76.40 108.38
C SER A 1 -24.19 75.47 107.47
N LEU A 2 -23.55 74.62 106.64
CA LEU A 2 -24.25 73.72 105.71
C LEU A 2 -25.12 72.63 106.34
N GLN A 3 -24.84 72.15 107.55
CA GLN A 3 -25.75 71.20 108.27
C GLN A 3 -26.98 71.86 108.86
N LYS A 4 -26.92 73.16 109.19
CA LYS A 4 -28.10 73.93 109.71
C LYS A 4 -29.06 74.27 108.53
N ASP A 5 -28.46 74.63 107.43
CA ASP A 5 -29.25 74.91 106.19
C ASP A 5 -29.94 73.66 105.67
N LYS A 6 -29.22 72.48 105.73
CA LYS A 6 -29.81 71.21 105.29
C LYS A 6 -30.97 70.80 106.21
N SER A 7 -30.90 71.07 107.52
CA SER A 7 -31.96 70.74 108.50
C SER A 7 -33.17 71.66 108.32
N GLN A 8 -33.00 72.95 108.02
CA GLN A 8 -34.10 73.86 107.75
C GLN A 8 -34.86 73.57 106.44
N VAL A 9 -34.09 73.21 105.41
CA VAL A 9 -34.68 72.82 104.09
C VAL A 9 -35.40 71.48 104.22
N THR A 10 -34.94 70.51 104.99
CA THR A 10 -35.67 69.28 105.27
C THR A 10 -36.90 69.46 106.09
N ALA A 11 -36.96 70.45 107.06
CA ALA A 11 -38.16 70.81 107.83
C ALA A 11 -39.22 71.51 106.96
N HIS A 12 -38.81 72.37 106.03
CA HIS A 12 -39.69 73.00 105.09
C HIS A 12 -40.24 72.05 104.05
N LEU A 13 -39.46 71.00 103.66
CA LEU A 13 -39.94 69.98 102.71
C LEU A 13 -40.99 69.06 103.42
N ALA A 14 -40.89 68.83 104.68
CA ALA A 14 -41.81 67.96 105.42
C ALA A 14 -43.20 68.67 105.59
N ALA A 15 -43.26 70.07 105.52
CA ALA A 15 -44.47 70.82 105.65
C ALA A 15 -45.29 70.95 104.38
N ASN A 16 -44.68 70.61 103.20
CA ASN A 16 -45.38 70.70 101.89
C ASN A 16 -45.16 69.45 101.02
N PRO A 17 -45.96 68.43 101.16
CA PRO A 17 -45.76 67.11 100.48
C PRO A 17 -45.79 67.13 98.96
N SER A 18 -46.45 68.16 98.39
CA SER A 18 -46.49 68.34 96.91
C SER A 18 -45.13 68.84 96.34
N GLN A 19 -44.47 69.79 97.09
CA GLN A 19 -43.12 70.27 96.65
C GLN A 19 -42.03 69.18 96.83
N ALA A 20 -42.16 68.37 97.88
CA ALA A 20 -41.25 67.23 98.10
C ALA A 20 -41.35 66.21 97.04
N LYS A 21 -42.59 65.90 96.54
CA LYS A 21 -42.77 65.01 95.40
C LYS A 21 -42.20 65.58 94.08
N PHE A 22 -42.37 66.91 93.89
CA PHE A 22 -41.81 67.57 92.74
C PHE A 22 -40.24 67.56 92.71
N LEU A 23 -39.61 67.89 93.88
CA LEU A 23 -38.18 67.82 93.97
C LEU A 23 -37.65 66.40 93.84
N LEU A 24 -38.35 65.40 94.37
CA LEU A 24 -37.98 64.00 94.21
C LEU A 24 -38.11 63.52 92.75
N SER A 25 -39.06 64.04 92.01
CA SER A 25 -39.20 63.75 90.56
C SER A 25 -38.08 64.40 89.74
N ILE A 26 -37.69 65.67 90.12
CA ILE A 26 -36.53 66.35 89.50
C ILE A 26 -35.26 65.64 89.80
N GLU A 27 -35.06 65.22 91.08
CA GLU A 27 -33.85 64.47 91.49
C GLU A 27 -33.79 63.13 90.77
N ARG A 28 -34.90 62.43 90.61
CA ARG A 28 -34.98 61.22 89.75
C ARG A 28 -34.62 61.49 88.26
N GLN A 29 -35.21 62.58 87.74
CA GLN A 29 -34.90 62.96 86.34
C GLN A 29 -33.43 63.33 86.17
N GLN A 30 -32.90 64.08 87.18
CA GLN A 30 -31.46 64.42 87.16
C GLN A 30 -30.57 63.15 87.18
N LYS A 31 -30.86 62.20 88.12
CA LYS A 31 -30.13 60.93 88.20
C LYS A 31 -30.25 60.12 86.92
N VAL A 32 -31.42 60.06 86.33
CA VAL A 32 -31.61 59.39 85.03
C VAL A 32 -30.78 60.04 83.94
N LYS A 33 -30.81 61.36 83.86
CA LYS A 33 -30.02 62.10 82.89
C LYS A 33 -28.50 61.97 83.14
N GLU A 34 -28.08 61.96 84.39
CA GLU A 34 -26.72 61.76 84.77
C GLU A 34 -26.23 60.34 84.37
N SER A 35 -27.02 59.34 84.69
CA SER A 35 -26.68 57.93 84.31
C SER A 35 -26.73 57.79 82.83
N LEU A 36 -27.67 58.42 82.12
CA LEU A 36 -27.69 58.40 80.65
C LEU A 36 -26.48 59.14 80.05
N TYR A 37 -26.11 60.26 80.65
CA TYR A 37 -24.92 60.99 80.19
C TYR A 37 -23.65 60.14 80.36
N LEU A 38 -23.46 59.55 81.54
CA LEU A 38 -22.34 58.66 81.81
C LEU A 38 -22.32 57.41 80.83
N PHE A 39 -23.51 56.87 80.60
CA PHE A 39 -23.64 55.76 79.63
C PHE A 39 -23.28 56.20 78.22
N LEU A 40 -23.77 57.38 77.78
CA LEU A 40 -23.42 57.87 76.46
C LEU A 40 -21.93 58.24 76.33
N LEU A 41 -21.35 58.80 77.42
CA LEU A 41 -19.92 59.08 77.48
C LEU A 41 -19.11 57.79 77.36
N GLN A 42 -19.52 56.79 78.12
CA GLN A 42 -18.84 55.44 78.02
C GLN A 42 -19.00 54.88 76.62
N LYS A 43 -20.15 54.94 76.04
CA LYS A 43 -20.34 54.45 74.66
C LYS A 43 -19.61 55.26 73.61
N ARG A 44 -19.44 56.55 73.85
CA ARG A 44 -18.56 57.34 72.99
C ARG A 44 -17.15 56.93 73.09
N GLU A 45 -16.63 56.74 74.32
CA GLU A 45 -15.21 56.29 74.53
C GLU A 45 -15.03 54.89 73.97
N GLU A 46 -15.99 53.97 74.15
CA GLU A 46 -15.93 52.65 73.54
C GLU A 46 -15.85 52.73 71.97
N ASN A 47 -16.69 53.64 71.40
CA ASN A 47 -16.63 53.82 69.95
C ASN A 47 -15.33 54.50 69.47
N GLU A 48 -14.81 55.48 70.21
CA GLU A 48 -13.56 56.13 69.87
C GLU A 48 -12.40 55.14 70.01
N LEU A 49 -12.44 54.27 71.02
CA LEU A 49 -11.47 53.14 71.13
C LEU A 49 -11.65 52.13 69.99
N ALA A 50 -12.89 51.74 69.71
CA ALA A 50 -13.17 50.82 68.62
C ALA A 50 -12.71 51.37 67.27
N GLN A 51 -12.90 52.66 67.07
CA GLN A 51 -12.43 53.35 65.86
C GLN A 51 -10.90 53.48 65.79
N ALA A 52 -10.26 53.67 66.92
CA ALA A 52 -8.80 53.70 67.05
C ALA A 52 -8.18 52.28 66.85
N PHE A 53 -8.94 51.22 67.21
CA PHE A 53 -8.54 49.84 66.99
C PHE A 53 -8.93 49.24 65.64
N ILE A 54 -9.65 49.97 64.79
CA ILE A 54 -9.79 49.60 63.38
C ILE A 54 -8.44 49.86 62.70
N THR A 55 -7.42 49.16 63.15
CA THR A 55 -6.24 49.00 62.35
C THR A 55 -6.59 47.96 61.30
N ASN A 56 -6.48 48.34 60.02
CA ASN A 56 -6.49 47.40 58.94
C ASN A 56 -5.43 46.36 59.23
N ASN A 57 -5.81 45.19 59.82
CA ASN A 57 -4.87 44.07 60.06
C ASN A 57 -4.34 43.47 58.77
N THR A 58 -4.79 43.95 57.65
CA THR A 58 -4.29 43.54 56.34
C THR A 58 -3.39 44.61 55.78
N ARG A 59 -2.09 44.38 55.87
CA ARG A 59 -1.09 45.14 55.14
C ARG A 59 -0.84 44.39 53.87
N VAL A 60 -1.11 45.01 52.72
CA VAL A 60 -0.64 44.49 51.43
C VAL A 60 0.88 44.55 51.46
N ILE A 61 1.47 43.39 51.66
CA ILE A 61 2.94 43.26 51.69
C ILE A 61 3.52 43.44 50.29
N THR A 62 2.81 42.90 49.28
CA THR A 62 3.13 43.08 47.89
C THR A 62 1.86 43.33 47.10
N PRO A 63 1.78 44.36 46.29
CA PRO A 63 0.66 44.55 45.39
C PRO A 63 0.67 43.36 44.39
N PRO A 64 -0.50 42.90 43.91
CA PRO A 64 -0.55 41.90 42.83
C PRO A 64 0.13 42.49 41.60
N TYR A 65 1.26 41.94 41.27
CA TYR A 65 1.95 42.26 40.03
C TYR A 65 1.83 41.05 39.07
N GLY A 66 1.41 41.29 37.87
CA GLY A 66 1.42 40.30 36.80
C GLY A 66 2.65 40.56 35.96
N ASN A 67 3.31 39.51 35.51
CA ASN A 67 4.27 39.63 34.41
C ASN A 67 3.47 39.95 33.15
N ASP A 68 3.93 40.93 32.36
CA ASP A 68 3.37 41.27 31.05
C ASP A 68 3.55 40.10 30.04
N ILE A 69 4.40 39.15 30.38
CA ILE A 69 4.62 37.97 29.56
C ILE A 69 3.75 36.82 30.15
N PRO A 70 2.80 36.28 29.37
CA PRO A 70 1.99 35.16 29.82
C PRO A 70 2.85 33.95 30.13
N VAL A 71 2.74 33.41 31.34
CA VAL A 71 3.48 32.23 31.81
C VAL A 71 2.95 30.97 31.15
N GLU A 72 1.63 30.94 30.86
CA GLU A 72 0.92 29.85 30.18
C GLU A 72 -0.16 30.43 29.24
N PRO A 73 -0.43 29.75 28.11
CA PRO A 73 0.23 28.58 27.56
C PRO A 73 1.59 28.92 26.88
N GLN A 74 2.61 28.09 27.10
CA GLN A 74 3.94 28.29 26.51
C GLN A 74 3.92 27.98 25.02
N LYS A 75 3.64 28.96 24.19
CA LYS A 75 3.49 28.83 22.71
C LYS A 75 4.63 28.04 22.05
N ARG A 76 5.89 28.28 22.48
CA ARG A 76 7.05 27.58 21.93
C ARG A 76 7.01 26.06 22.18
N LYS A 77 6.60 25.65 23.39
CA LYS A 77 6.47 24.21 23.71
C LYS A 77 5.34 23.56 22.95
N ILE A 78 4.21 24.26 22.80
CA ILE A 78 3.07 23.75 22.03
C ILE A 78 3.44 23.57 20.56
N VAL A 79 4.10 24.55 19.95
CA VAL A 79 4.56 24.47 18.57
C VAL A 79 5.59 23.34 18.39
N LEU A 80 6.55 23.21 19.31
CA LEU A 80 7.54 22.12 19.28
C LEU A 80 6.86 20.75 19.39
N PHE A 81 5.91 20.60 20.32
CA PHE A 81 5.17 19.36 20.52
C PHE A 81 4.31 19.01 19.30
N ALA A 82 3.61 20.00 18.73
CA ALA A 82 2.84 19.81 17.51
C ALA A 82 3.75 19.41 16.32
N PHE A 83 4.92 20.01 16.20
CA PHE A 83 5.91 19.65 15.17
C PHE A 83 6.39 18.21 15.33
N VAL A 84 6.80 17.81 16.54
CA VAL A 84 7.22 16.43 16.82
C VAL A 84 6.08 15.43 16.54
N LEU A 85 4.86 15.77 16.94
CA LEU A 85 3.70 14.91 16.72
C LEU A 85 3.37 14.78 15.22
N SER A 86 3.48 15.88 14.47
CA SER A 86 3.26 15.88 13.01
C SER A 86 4.26 14.99 12.25
N LEU A 87 5.46 14.80 12.79
CA LEU A 87 6.47 13.90 12.23
C LEU A 87 6.28 12.45 12.69
N LEU A 88 5.95 12.25 13.96
CA LEU A 88 5.76 10.92 14.56
C LEU A 88 4.56 10.18 13.97
N ILE A 89 3.44 10.84 13.76
CA ILE A 89 2.22 10.21 13.24
C ILE A 89 2.45 9.57 11.87
N PRO A 90 2.96 10.28 10.84
CA PRO A 90 3.26 9.67 9.54
C PRO A 90 4.31 8.56 9.62
N ALA A 91 5.36 8.76 10.43
CA ALA A 91 6.40 7.74 10.63
C ALA A 91 5.82 6.45 11.21
N THR A 92 4.98 6.57 12.25
CA THR A 92 4.31 5.43 12.88
C THR A 92 3.39 4.70 11.90
N ILE A 93 2.60 5.44 11.11
CA ILE A 93 1.72 4.88 10.06
C ILE A 93 2.54 4.10 9.03
N LEU A 94 3.69 4.64 8.59
CA LEU A 94 4.57 3.97 7.64
C LEU A 94 5.18 2.69 8.23
N LEU A 95 5.61 2.72 9.50
CA LEU A 95 6.14 1.56 10.19
C LEU A 95 5.09 0.46 10.35
N ILE A 96 3.87 0.83 10.74
CA ILE A 96 2.74 -0.11 10.85
C ILE A 96 2.42 -0.71 9.48
N LYS A 97 2.32 0.10 8.42
CA LYS A 97 2.10 -0.41 7.05
C LYS A 97 3.20 -1.38 6.62
N LYS A 98 4.45 -1.08 6.90
CA LYS A 98 5.58 -1.95 6.56
C LYS A 98 5.56 -3.25 7.38
N SER A 99 5.21 -3.19 8.65
CA SER A 99 5.12 -4.36 9.54
C SER A 99 3.95 -5.28 9.20
N LEU A 100 2.84 -4.71 8.70
CA LEU A 100 1.66 -5.46 8.27
C LEU A 100 1.77 -5.98 6.82
N ASP A 101 2.85 -5.67 6.11
CA ASP A 101 3.03 -6.15 4.75
C ASP A 101 3.53 -7.60 4.73
N THR A 102 2.60 -8.51 4.45
CA THR A 102 2.85 -9.96 4.35
C THR A 102 3.24 -10.41 2.95
N LYS A 103 3.35 -9.47 1.99
CA LYS A 103 3.58 -9.81 0.58
C LYS A 103 5.05 -10.08 0.26
N VAL A 104 5.28 -10.98 -0.67
CA VAL A 104 6.58 -11.17 -1.32
C VAL A 104 6.96 -9.87 -2.04
N ARG A 105 8.15 -9.34 -1.82
CA ARG A 105 8.60 -8.07 -2.41
C ARG A 105 9.82 -8.21 -3.29
N ASP A 106 10.80 -8.95 -2.82
CA ASP A 106 12.10 -9.04 -3.48
C ASP A 106 12.65 -10.47 -3.48
N LYS A 107 13.82 -10.62 -4.08
CA LYS A 107 14.52 -11.91 -4.17
C LYS A 107 14.81 -12.52 -2.79
N LYS A 108 14.99 -11.70 -1.74
CA LYS A 108 15.32 -12.20 -0.40
C LYS A 108 14.20 -13.06 0.18
N ASP A 109 12.95 -12.72 -0.15
CA ASP A 109 11.78 -13.47 0.32
C ASP A 109 11.71 -14.89 -0.26
N VAL A 110 12.34 -15.13 -1.41
CA VAL A 110 12.28 -16.41 -2.14
C VAL A 110 13.60 -17.18 -2.15
N VAL A 111 14.69 -16.59 -1.63
CA VAL A 111 16.02 -17.23 -1.60
C VAL A 111 16.07 -18.50 -0.76
N GLU A 112 15.23 -18.60 0.26
CA GLU A 112 15.17 -19.77 1.14
C GLU A 112 14.47 -20.97 0.52
N LEU A 113 13.81 -20.79 -0.63
CA LEU A 113 13.20 -21.88 -1.36
C LEU A 113 14.24 -22.73 -2.07
N SER A 114 14.04 -24.03 -2.11
CA SER A 114 14.94 -24.98 -2.83
C SER A 114 14.79 -24.89 -4.35
N LEU A 115 13.80 -24.15 -4.86
CA LEU A 115 13.57 -23.98 -6.30
C LEU A 115 14.70 -23.18 -6.96
N PRO A 116 15.18 -23.59 -8.13
CA PRO A 116 16.08 -22.79 -8.95
C PRO A 116 15.46 -21.44 -9.30
N PHE A 117 16.17 -20.37 -8.98
CA PHE A 117 15.74 -18.99 -9.30
C PHE A 117 16.19 -18.62 -10.70
N LEU A 118 15.23 -18.43 -11.61
CA LEU A 118 15.49 -18.17 -13.02
C LEU A 118 15.79 -16.69 -13.29
N GLY A 119 15.09 -15.79 -12.58
CA GLY A 119 15.29 -14.36 -12.75
C GLY A 119 14.18 -13.53 -12.14
N GLU A 120 14.36 -12.23 -12.23
CA GLU A 120 13.37 -11.24 -11.81
C GLU A 120 13.05 -10.28 -12.95
N ILE A 121 11.78 -9.95 -13.08
CA ILE A 121 11.28 -9.00 -14.07
C ILE A 121 10.75 -7.78 -13.32
N PRO A 122 11.27 -6.59 -13.63
CA PRO A 122 10.82 -5.35 -13.00
C PRO A 122 9.37 -5.04 -13.27
N GLN A 123 8.77 -4.25 -12.37
CA GLN A 123 7.41 -3.77 -12.58
C GLN A 123 7.36 -2.82 -13.77
N TRP A 124 6.58 -3.19 -14.77
CA TRP A 124 6.28 -2.31 -15.89
C TRP A 124 5.34 -1.18 -15.45
N ASN A 125 5.80 0.07 -15.55
CA ASN A 125 5.02 1.23 -15.16
C ASN A 125 4.36 1.87 -16.40
N SER A 126 3.15 1.47 -16.73
CA SER A 126 2.37 2.00 -17.86
C SER A 126 2.01 3.50 -17.71
N LYS A 127 2.30 4.12 -16.55
CA LYS A 127 1.97 5.55 -16.28
C LYS A 127 2.68 6.53 -17.21
N LYS A 128 3.85 6.20 -17.77
CA LYS A 128 4.53 7.07 -18.74
C LYS A 128 3.81 7.13 -20.10
N ARG A 129 3.11 6.08 -20.50
CA ARG A 129 2.30 6.04 -21.73
C ARG A 129 1.03 6.87 -21.63
N ARG A 130 0.57 7.20 -20.41
CA ARG A 130 -0.67 7.96 -20.14
C ARG A 130 -0.62 9.42 -20.59
N LYS A 131 0.57 10.01 -20.83
CA LYS A 131 0.71 11.42 -21.23
C LYS A 131 0.40 11.68 -22.71
N ASN A 132 0.44 10.66 -23.56
CA ASN A 132 0.23 10.80 -25.01
C ASN A 132 -1.16 10.35 -25.52
N TYR A 133 -2.04 9.84 -24.62
CA TYR A 133 -3.35 9.33 -25.03
C TYR A 133 -4.50 10.17 -24.48
N PHE A 134 -4.64 11.39 -24.99
CA PHE A 134 -5.81 12.24 -24.72
C PHE A 134 -6.86 12.16 -25.85
N HIS A 135 -6.97 11.03 -26.57
CA HIS A 135 -8.04 10.78 -27.54
C HIS A 135 -8.68 9.41 -27.30
N GLY A 136 -9.66 9.39 -26.45
CA GLY A 136 -10.95 8.71 -26.54
C GLY A 136 -11.05 7.19 -26.71
N LYS A 137 -10.02 6.35 -26.59
CA LYS A 137 -10.18 4.89 -26.54
C LYS A 137 -9.84 4.35 -25.16
N LYS A 138 -10.80 3.68 -24.50
CA LYS A 138 -10.58 2.87 -23.30
C LYS A 138 -9.57 1.78 -23.64
N THR A 139 -8.32 1.96 -23.26
CA THR A 139 -7.34 0.88 -23.29
C THR A 139 -7.69 -0.09 -22.16
N ASP A 140 -7.96 -1.32 -22.52
CA ASP A 140 -8.20 -2.42 -21.60
C ASP A 140 -6.91 -2.66 -20.81
N TRP A 141 -6.94 -2.41 -19.49
CA TRP A 141 -5.79 -2.43 -18.61
C TRP A 141 -5.21 -3.83 -18.38
N ASP A 142 -5.90 -4.86 -18.86
CA ASP A 142 -5.56 -6.27 -18.69
C ASP A 142 -4.81 -6.87 -19.89
N SER A 143 -4.56 -6.11 -20.95
CA SER A 143 -3.81 -6.64 -22.11
C SER A 143 -2.31 -6.68 -21.81
N PRO A 144 -1.64 -7.83 -21.95
CA PRO A 144 -0.20 -7.95 -21.79
C PRO A 144 0.51 -7.11 -22.86
N ALA A 145 1.50 -6.33 -22.45
CA ALA A 145 2.29 -5.52 -23.39
C ALA A 145 3.46 -6.33 -23.98
N ILE A 146 3.74 -6.15 -25.27
CA ILE A 146 5.01 -6.57 -25.86
C ILE A 146 6.04 -5.52 -25.49
N LEU A 147 7.11 -5.94 -24.83
CA LEU A 147 8.20 -5.07 -24.40
C LEU A 147 9.55 -5.47 -24.99
N VAL A 148 9.66 -6.73 -25.42
CA VAL A 148 10.89 -7.25 -26.01
C VAL A 148 10.95 -6.86 -27.48
N GLU A 149 12.04 -6.20 -27.85
CA GLU A 149 12.28 -5.67 -29.20
C GLU A 149 13.73 -5.92 -29.60
N ASN A 150 13.93 -6.20 -30.90
CA ASN A 150 15.26 -6.46 -31.42
C ASN A 150 16.12 -5.18 -31.36
N GLY A 151 17.33 -5.28 -30.80
CA GLY A 151 18.29 -4.16 -30.72
C GLY A 151 18.01 -3.14 -29.64
N LYS A 152 16.87 -3.18 -28.97
CA LYS A 152 16.55 -2.23 -27.88
C LYS A 152 17.31 -2.58 -26.61
N ARG A 153 17.91 -1.55 -25.99
CA ARG A 153 18.70 -1.66 -24.76
C ARG A 153 18.03 -0.90 -23.62
N ASP A 154 16.92 -1.41 -23.14
CA ASP A 154 16.26 -0.93 -21.93
C ASP A 154 16.25 -1.99 -20.83
N ILE A 155 15.84 -1.60 -19.64
CA ILE A 155 15.83 -2.47 -18.45
C ILE A 155 14.97 -3.71 -18.68
N MET A 156 13.84 -3.59 -19.38
CA MET A 156 12.92 -4.70 -19.62
C MET A 156 13.50 -5.69 -20.63
N ASN A 157 14.05 -5.19 -21.73
CA ASN A 157 14.74 -6.04 -22.71
C ASN A 157 15.92 -6.79 -22.07
N GLU A 158 16.68 -6.12 -21.19
CA GLU A 158 17.76 -6.77 -20.48
C GLU A 158 17.28 -7.83 -19.51
N ALA A 159 16.22 -7.55 -18.75
CA ALA A 159 15.64 -8.52 -17.84
C ALA A 159 15.17 -9.79 -18.59
N PHE A 160 14.51 -9.65 -19.74
CA PHE A 160 14.11 -10.78 -20.57
C PHE A 160 15.29 -11.48 -21.24
N ARG A 161 16.36 -10.75 -21.58
CA ARG A 161 17.60 -11.34 -22.10
C ARG A 161 18.28 -12.22 -21.04
N VAL A 162 18.36 -11.74 -19.80
CA VAL A 162 18.87 -12.51 -18.67
C VAL A 162 18.00 -13.73 -18.40
N LEU A 163 16.68 -13.54 -18.35
CA LEU A 163 15.72 -14.63 -18.16
C LEU A 163 15.89 -15.71 -19.24
N ARG A 164 15.97 -15.32 -20.51
CA ARG A 164 16.23 -16.23 -21.63
C ARG A 164 17.53 -16.98 -21.45
N THR A 165 18.62 -16.28 -21.13
CA THR A 165 19.95 -16.90 -20.97
C THR A 165 19.93 -17.94 -19.85
N ASN A 166 19.32 -17.60 -18.71
CA ASN A 166 19.19 -18.54 -17.59
C ASN A 166 18.29 -19.73 -17.96
N LEU A 167 17.21 -19.51 -18.71
CA LEU A 167 16.37 -20.58 -19.22
C LEU A 167 17.17 -21.52 -20.13
N GLU A 168 17.96 -20.99 -21.06
CA GLU A 168 18.81 -21.77 -21.96
C GLU A 168 19.89 -22.58 -21.21
N PHE A 169 20.30 -22.16 -20.01
CA PHE A 169 21.23 -22.90 -19.17
C PHE A 169 20.60 -24.10 -18.47
N ILE A 170 19.35 -23.96 -18.03
CA ILE A 170 18.66 -25.03 -17.28
C ILE A 170 17.97 -26.04 -18.18
N VAL A 171 17.64 -25.67 -19.42
CA VAL A 171 17.02 -26.62 -20.35
C VAL A 171 18.09 -27.55 -20.95
N ASN A 172 17.73 -28.85 -21.05
CA ASN A 172 18.65 -29.83 -21.67
C ASN A 172 18.86 -29.52 -23.16
N LYS A 173 20.11 -29.25 -23.54
CA LYS A 173 20.50 -28.89 -24.92
C LYS A 173 20.44 -30.08 -25.88
N GLU A 174 20.44 -31.30 -25.39
CA GLU A 174 20.33 -32.50 -26.20
C GLU A 174 18.91 -32.73 -26.71
N GLN A 175 17.91 -32.21 -26.03
CA GLN A 175 16.52 -32.24 -26.51
C GLN A 175 16.34 -31.31 -27.70
N LYS A 176 15.77 -31.83 -28.80
CA LYS A 176 15.46 -31.01 -29.99
C LYS A 176 14.36 -30.02 -29.74
N SER A 177 13.37 -30.35 -28.90
CA SER A 177 12.22 -29.52 -28.58
C SER A 177 11.90 -29.57 -27.10
N ARG A 178 11.48 -28.46 -26.52
CA ARG A 178 11.17 -28.30 -25.09
C ARG A 178 9.79 -27.73 -24.91
N ILE A 179 8.96 -28.43 -24.15
CA ILE A 179 7.65 -27.91 -23.71
C ILE A 179 7.84 -27.25 -22.35
N ILE A 180 7.55 -25.98 -22.28
CA ILE A 180 7.68 -25.15 -21.09
C ILE A 180 6.31 -24.60 -20.71
N ILE A 181 5.85 -24.90 -19.51
CA ILE A 181 4.61 -24.30 -18.99
C ILE A 181 4.91 -23.17 -18.06
N LEU A 182 4.04 -22.13 -18.11
CA LEU A 182 4.08 -21.03 -17.15
C LEU A 182 2.81 -21.09 -16.29
N THR A 183 3.01 -21.14 -14.99
CA THR A 183 1.91 -21.19 -14.03
C THR A 183 2.18 -20.35 -12.78
N SER A 184 1.19 -20.20 -11.90
CA SER A 184 1.30 -19.44 -10.65
C SER A 184 0.21 -19.85 -9.68
N PHE A 185 0.27 -19.44 -8.40
CA PHE A 185 -0.83 -19.68 -7.47
C PHE A 185 -2.06 -18.87 -7.81
N VAL A 186 -1.89 -17.61 -8.18
CA VAL A 186 -3.00 -16.67 -8.31
C VAL A 186 -3.07 -16.08 -9.71
N GLN A 187 -4.27 -15.71 -10.08
CA GLN A 187 -4.52 -14.97 -11.29
C GLN A 187 -3.88 -13.58 -11.22
N GLY A 188 -3.51 -13.01 -12.37
CA GLY A 188 -2.88 -11.68 -12.39
C GLY A 188 -1.40 -11.67 -12.00
N SER A 189 -0.75 -12.84 -11.85
CA SER A 189 0.69 -12.94 -11.59
C SER A 189 1.57 -12.57 -12.79
N GLY A 190 1.00 -12.37 -13.98
CA GLY A 190 1.72 -11.98 -15.19
C GLY A 190 2.18 -13.17 -16.04
N LYS A 191 1.52 -14.34 -15.94
CA LYS A 191 1.84 -15.54 -16.74
C LYS A 191 1.90 -15.24 -18.24
N THR A 192 0.79 -14.80 -18.80
CA THR A 192 0.66 -14.49 -20.23
C THR A 192 1.69 -13.44 -20.68
N PHE A 193 1.92 -12.40 -19.87
CA PHE A 193 2.93 -11.39 -20.13
C PHE A 193 4.34 -12.00 -20.23
N LEU A 194 4.70 -12.85 -19.27
CA LEU A 194 6.01 -13.53 -19.26
C LEU A 194 6.12 -14.56 -20.38
N THR A 195 5.05 -15.32 -20.66
CA THR A 195 4.99 -16.27 -21.78
C THR A 195 5.33 -15.59 -23.10
N ILE A 196 4.61 -14.52 -23.42
CA ILE A 196 4.76 -13.81 -24.68
C ILE A 196 6.15 -13.19 -24.81
N ASN A 197 6.59 -12.42 -23.83
CA ASN A 197 7.87 -11.71 -23.94
C ASN A 197 9.08 -12.65 -23.88
N THR A 198 9.01 -13.77 -23.14
CA THR A 198 10.07 -14.78 -23.15
C THR A 198 10.15 -15.52 -24.49
N ALA A 199 8.98 -15.87 -25.05
CA ALA A 199 8.90 -16.50 -26.36
C ALA A 199 9.44 -15.58 -27.47
N ILE A 200 9.09 -14.31 -27.45
CA ILE A 200 9.62 -13.29 -28.39
C ILE A 200 11.15 -13.19 -28.25
N SER A 201 11.66 -13.14 -27.00
CA SER A 201 13.11 -13.05 -26.74
C SER A 201 13.90 -14.22 -27.35
N LEU A 202 13.32 -15.42 -27.38
CA LEU A 202 13.91 -16.60 -28.03
C LEU A 202 13.76 -16.56 -29.56
N ALA A 203 12.58 -16.16 -30.05
CA ALA A 203 12.31 -16.08 -31.49
C ALA A 203 13.19 -15.03 -32.20
N VAL A 204 13.43 -13.89 -31.56
CA VAL A 204 14.35 -12.85 -32.04
C VAL A 204 15.78 -13.36 -32.13
N LYS A 205 16.18 -14.31 -31.25
CA LYS A 205 17.50 -14.98 -31.35
C LYS A 205 17.59 -15.97 -32.48
N GLY A 206 16.50 -16.35 -33.13
CA GLY A 206 16.44 -17.28 -34.25
C GLY A 206 15.88 -18.67 -33.89
N SER A 207 15.46 -18.91 -32.67
CA SER A 207 14.81 -20.17 -32.28
C SER A 207 13.37 -20.22 -32.81
N LYS A 208 12.91 -21.38 -33.28
CA LYS A 208 11.52 -21.62 -33.67
C LYS A 208 10.67 -21.81 -32.43
N VAL A 209 9.74 -20.91 -32.18
CA VAL A 209 8.94 -20.86 -30.94
C VAL A 209 7.46 -20.94 -31.26
N LEU A 210 6.75 -21.79 -30.52
CA LEU A 210 5.28 -21.87 -30.51
C LEU A 210 4.76 -21.44 -29.14
N ILE A 211 3.78 -20.54 -29.12
CA ILE A 211 2.96 -20.25 -27.95
C ILE A 211 1.62 -20.96 -28.10
N ILE A 212 1.23 -21.73 -27.12
CA ILE A 212 -0.09 -22.35 -27.01
C ILE A 212 -0.88 -21.68 -25.87
N ASP A 213 -2.06 -21.19 -26.17
CA ASP A 213 -2.98 -20.66 -25.15
C ASP A 213 -3.71 -21.84 -24.48
N GLY A 214 -3.15 -22.31 -23.36
CA GLY A 214 -3.68 -23.42 -22.57
C GLY A 214 -4.75 -23.02 -21.55
N ASP A 215 -4.99 -21.72 -21.33
CA ASP A 215 -6.10 -21.24 -20.50
C ASP A 215 -7.38 -21.13 -21.37
N LEU A 216 -7.99 -22.29 -21.65
CA LEU A 216 -9.19 -22.40 -22.51
C LEU A 216 -10.39 -21.60 -21.98
N ARG A 217 -10.34 -21.13 -20.72
CA ARG A 217 -11.43 -20.37 -20.10
C ARG A 217 -11.31 -18.88 -20.31
N ARG A 218 -10.07 -18.37 -20.39
CA ARG A 218 -9.78 -16.92 -20.38
C ARG A 218 -9.28 -16.39 -21.68
N ASN A 219 -8.71 -17.29 -22.52
CA ASN A 219 -8.12 -16.94 -23.81
C ASN A 219 -7.22 -15.70 -23.76
N ALA A 220 -6.32 -15.63 -22.77
CA ALA A 220 -5.54 -14.43 -22.48
C ALA A 220 -4.52 -14.11 -23.60
N VAL A 221 -3.84 -15.14 -24.15
CA VAL A 221 -2.96 -14.98 -25.30
C VAL A 221 -3.76 -14.59 -26.55
N SER A 222 -4.92 -15.24 -26.76
CA SER A 222 -5.79 -14.99 -27.89
C SER A 222 -6.32 -13.55 -27.92
N LYS A 223 -6.67 -12.99 -26.77
CA LYS A 223 -7.05 -11.58 -26.62
C LYS A 223 -5.91 -10.62 -26.99
N PHE A 224 -4.70 -11.00 -26.65
CA PHE A 224 -3.52 -10.20 -26.94
C PHE A 224 -3.25 -10.06 -28.45
N ILE A 225 -3.46 -11.14 -29.20
CA ILE A 225 -3.24 -11.16 -30.66
C ILE A 225 -4.50 -10.78 -31.46
N HIS A 226 -5.57 -10.34 -30.79
CA HIS A 226 -6.85 -9.94 -31.41
C HIS A 226 -7.46 -10.99 -32.35
N PHE A 227 -7.20 -12.25 -32.11
CA PHE A 227 -7.65 -13.35 -32.96
C PHE A 227 -8.70 -14.23 -32.26
N HIS A 228 -9.83 -14.46 -32.94
CA HIS A 228 -11.00 -15.13 -32.32
C HIS A 228 -11.64 -16.26 -33.15
N LYS A 229 -11.07 -16.64 -34.29
CA LYS A 229 -11.82 -17.54 -35.18
C LYS A 229 -11.78 -18.99 -34.72
N LYS A 230 -10.65 -19.67 -34.82
CA LYS A 230 -10.48 -21.10 -34.55
C LYS A 230 -9.15 -21.34 -33.89
N GLY A 231 -9.04 -22.40 -33.05
CA GLY A 231 -7.85 -22.66 -32.30
C GLY A 231 -7.80 -24.04 -31.65
N LEU A 232 -7.09 -24.10 -30.51
CA LEU A 232 -6.82 -25.32 -29.77
C LEU A 232 -8.10 -26.08 -29.40
N SER A 233 -9.12 -25.39 -28.88
CA SER A 233 -10.37 -26.03 -28.47
C SER A 233 -11.11 -26.69 -29.64
N ASP A 234 -11.16 -26.01 -30.80
CA ASP A 234 -11.83 -26.54 -32.00
C ASP A 234 -11.08 -27.76 -32.55
N TYR A 235 -9.72 -27.78 -32.46
CA TYR A 235 -8.95 -28.97 -32.79
C TYR A 235 -9.20 -30.13 -31.83
N LEU A 236 -9.19 -29.85 -30.52
CA LEU A 236 -9.41 -30.89 -29.50
C LEU A 236 -10.84 -31.45 -29.57
N ALA A 237 -11.82 -30.62 -29.94
CA ALA A 237 -13.20 -31.08 -30.18
C ALA A 237 -13.36 -31.94 -31.45
N GLY A 238 -12.32 -32.00 -32.31
CA GLY A 238 -12.38 -32.78 -33.55
C GLY A 238 -12.99 -32.05 -34.74
N GLU A 239 -13.27 -30.74 -34.60
CA GLU A 239 -13.80 -29.92 -35.70
C GLU A 239 -12.76 -29.65 -36.80
N PHE A 240 -11.46 -29.73 -36.45
CA PHE A 240 -10.34 -29.55 -37.37
C PHE A 240 -9.32 -30.67 -37.20
N ASN A 241 -8.77 -31.13 -38.31
CA ASN A 241 -7.69 -32.12 -38.34
C ASN A 241 -6.36 -31.51 -38.77
N ASP A 242 -6.40 -30.42 -39.51
CA ASP A 242 -5.19 -29.73 -40.01
C ASP A 242 -4.82 -28.59 -39.07
N ILE A 243 -3.83 -28.85 -38.22
CA ILE A 243 -3.38 -27.90 -37.19
C ILE A 243 -2.62 -26.70 -37.81
N GLU A 244 -2.01 -26.86 -38.99
CA GLU A 244 -1.25 -25.77 -39.61
C GLU A 244 -2.13 -24.56 -39.92
N LYS A 245 -3.38 -24.78 -40.26
CA LYS A 245 -4.35 -23.72 -40.51
C LYS A 245 -4.79 -22.94 -39.29
N LEU A 246 -4.45 -23.46 -38.09
CA LEU A 246 -4.79 -22.84 -36.82
C LEU A 246 -3.65 -21.98 -36.25
N PHE A 247 -2.43 -22.13 -36.82
CA PHE A 247 -1.29 -21.32 -36.37
C PHE A 247 -1.34 -19.91 -36.94
N ILE A 248 -1.11 -18.94 -36.06
CA ILE A 248 -0.90 -17.55 -36.43
C ILE A 248 0.59 -17.31 -36.53
N SER A 249 1.09 -17.13 -37.75
CA SER A 249 2.51 -16.89 -38.06
C SER A 249 2.88 -15.42 -38.10
N LYS A 250 1.90 -14.53 -38.38
CA LYS A 250 2.12 -13.09 -38.51
C LYS A 250 1.29 -12.39 -37.45
N ILE A 251 1.91 -12.06 -36.33
CA ILE A 251 1.27 -11.29 -35.29
C ILE A 251 1.44 -9.82 -35.67
N GLU A 252 0.36 -9.23 -36.20
CA GLU A 252 0.32 -7.80 -36.46
C GLU A 252 0.23 -7.07 -35.12
N LEU A 253 1.15 -6.15 -34.87
CA LEU A 253 1.09 -5.26 -33.73
C LEU A 253 0.18 -4.08 -34.05
N ASP A 254 -0.56 -3.62 -33.06
CA ASP A 254 -1.42 -2.44 -33.22
C ASP A 254 -0.68 -1.27 -33.84
N ALA A 255 -1.37 -0.50 -34.70
CA ALA A 255 -0.83 0.60 -35.49
C ALA A 255 -0.13 1.70 -34.66
N ASP A 256 -0.37 1.73 -33.36
CA ASP A 256 0.19 2.74 -32.44
C ASP A 256 1.53 2.33 -31.78
N SER A 257 2.09 1.15 -32.09
CA SER A 257 3.42 0.79 -31.60
C SER A 257 4.48 1.34 -32.55
N GLU A 258 5.61 1.88 -32.06
CA GLU A 258 6.67 2.59 -32.82
C GLU A 258 7.48 1.76 -33.83
N TYR A 259 7.06 0.51 -34.15
CA TYR A 259 7.85 -0.42 -34.95
C TYR A 259 7.17 -0.73 -36.28
N THR A 260 7.70 -0.15 -37.31
CA THR A 260 7.45 -0.51 -38.70
C THR A 260 8.76 -0.98 -39.33
N ASP A 261 8.71 -2.09 -40.09
CA ASP A 261 9.78 -2.43 -41.01
C ASP A 261 9.81 -1.40 -42.17
N GLU A 262 10.82 -1.50 -43.03
CA GLU A 262 10.97 -0.64 -44.21
C GLU A 262 9.76 -0.66 -45.15
N ASN A 263 8.82 -1.62 -44.96
CA ASN A 263 7.58 -1.81 -45.73
C ASN A 263 6.31 -1.43 -44.96
N GLY A 264 6.45 -0.87 -43.75
CA GLY A 264 5.30 -0.44 -42.94
C GLY A 264 4.50 -1.57 -42.29
N LYS A 265 5.00 -2.83 -42.31
CA LYS A 265 4.38 -3.98 -41.65
C LYS A 265 5.17 -4.37 -40.44
N ARG A 266 4.49 -4.57 -39.34
CA ARG A 266 5.07 -4.97 -38.07
C ARG A 266 4.91 -6.46 -37.86
N PHE A 267 6.02 -7.17 -37.87
CA PHE A 267 6.08 -8.57 -37.51
C PHE A 267 6.97 -8.74 -36.30
N LEU A 268 6.53 -9.58 -35.37
CA LEU A 268 7.34 -9.90 -34.20
C LEU A 268 8.59 -10.73 -34.57
N SER A 269 8.40 -11.76 -35.36
CA SER A 269 9.43 -12.64 -35.91
C SER A 269 8.78 -13.72 -36.76
N ASP A 270 9.39 -14.11 -37.86
CA ASP A 270 8.96 -15.28 -38.66
C ASP A 270 9.13 -16.61 -37.91
N ASN A 271 9.90 -16.61 -36.81
CA ASN A 271 10.15 -17.77 -35.98
C ASN A 271 9.15 -17.94 -34.83
N LEU A 272 8.16 -17.05 -34.71
CA LEU A 272 7.14 -17.09 -33.65
C LEU A 272 5.77 -17.42 -34.21
N HIS A 273 5.20 -18.52 -33.72
CA HIS A 273 3.83 -18.90 -34.02
C HIS A 273 2.98 -18.92 -32.76
N VAL A 274 1.68 -18.70 -32.91
CA VAL A 274 0.74 -18.78 -31.79
C VAL A 274 -0.44 -19.68 -32.15
N LEU A 275 -0.77 -20.59 -31.26
CA LEU A 275 -2.00 -21.39 -31.31
C LEU A 275 -2.99 -20.80 -30.30
N PRO A 276 -4.00 -20.04 -30.74
CA PRO A 276 -5.00 -19.44 -29.87
C PRO A 276 -5.96 -20.48 -29.31
N VAL A 277 -6.78 -20.12 -28.34
CA VAL A 277 -7.85 -20.98 -27.82
C VAL A 277 -8.88 -21.33 -28.92
N GLY A 278 -9.27 -20.35 -29.72
CA GLY A 278 -10.42 -20.49 -30.62
C GLY A 278 -11.76 -20.29 -29.90
N THR A 279 -12.71 -21.15 -30.15
CA THR A 279 -14.03 -21.15 -29.49
C THR A 279 -13.88 -21.54 -28.02
N ILE A 280 -14.41 -20.74 -27.09
CA ILE A 280 -14.36 -21.08 -25.66
C ILE A 280 -15.28 -22.28 -25.38
N PRO A 281 -14.72 -23.42 -24.95
CA PRO A 281 -15.52 -24.62 -24.78
C PRO A 281 -16.26 -24.60 -23.41
N PRO A 282 -17.43 -25.29 -23.32
CA PRO A 282 -18.11 -25.45 -22.06
C PRO A 282 -17.34 -26.35 -21.06
N ASN A 283 -16.60 -27.35 -21.57
CA ASN A 283 -15.88 -28.36 -20.78
C ASN A 283 -14.36 -28.34 -21.07
N PRO A 284 -13.61 -27.32 -20.65
CA PRO A 284 -12.19 -27.19 -20.98
C PRO A 284 -11.33 -28.37 -20.50
N THR A 285 -11.56 -28.81 -19.28
CA THR A 285 -10.79 -29.89 -18.64
C THR A 285 -10.90 -31.21 -19.42
N GLU A 286 -12.10 -31.56 -19.87
CA GLU A 286 -12.34 -32.80 -20.65
C GLU A 286 -11.64 -32.75 -22.01
N LEU A 287 -11.61 -31.60 -22.65
CA LEU A 287 -10.89 -31.42 -23.90
C LEU A 287 -9.36 -31.58 -23.72
N LEU A 288 -8.79 -31.07 -22.63
CA LEU A 288 -7.37 -31.23 -22.34
C LEU A 288 -6.98 -32.68 -22.00
N LEU A 289 -7.94 -33.48 -21.47
CA LEU A 289 -7.74 -34.92 -21.22
C LEU A 289 -7.83 -35.77 -22.50
N ASN A 290 -8.34 -35.19 -23.60
CA ASN A 290 -8.43 -35.92 -24.88
C ASN A 290 -7.03 -36.29 -25.40
N ALA A 291 -6.90 -37.53 -25.93
CA ALA A 291 -5.65 -38.02 -26.53
C ALA A 291 -5.13 -37.09 -27.66
N ARG A 292 -5.99 -36.31 -28.31
CA ARG A 292 -5.63 -35.34 -29.35
C ARG A 292 -4.66 -34.26 -28.83
N PHE A 293 -4.74 -33.91 -27.55
CA PHE A 293 -3.80 -32.95 -26.97
C PHE A 293 -2.37 -33.50 -26.95
N GLY A 294 -2.19 -34.76 -26.55
CA GLY A 294 -0.89 -35.43 -26.60
C GLY A 294 -0.37 -35.61 -28.04
N GLN A 295 -1.26 -35.95 -28.98
CA GLN A 295 -0.91 -36.05 -30.41
C GLN A 295 -0.46 -34.72 -30.99
N LEU A 296 -1.18 -33.64 -30.68
CA LEU A 296 -0.78 -32.27 -31.04
C LEU A 296 0.64 -31.95 -30.54
N LEU A 297 0.88 -32.19 -29.24
CA LEU A 297 2.19 -31.89 -28.65
C LEU A 297 3.33 -32.72 -29.26
N ALA A 298 3.06 -33.99 -29.60
CA ALA A 298 4.03 -34.84 -30.30
C ALA A 298 4.34 -34.29 -31.71
N GLU A 299 3.33 -33.82 -32.43
CA GLU A 299 3.50 -33.26 -33.78
C GLU A 299 4.28 -31.93 -33.72
N VAL A 300 3.91 -30.97 -32.87
CA VAL A 300 4.60 -29.67 -32.80
C VAL A 300 6.03 -29.78 -32.29
N ARG A 301 6.37 -30.80 -31.48
CA ARG A 301 7.77 -31.09 -31.06
C ARG A 301 8.71 -31.33 -32.25
N THR A 302 8.23 -31.77 -33.36
CA THR A 302 9.08 -32.02 -34.55
C THR A 302 9.47 -30.73 -35.28
N ARG A 303 8.76 -29.62 -35.02
CA ARG A 303 8.83 -28.35 -35.79
C ARG A 303 9.41 -27.19 -35.01
N TYR A 304 9.25 -27.17 -33.68
CA TYR A 304 9.63 -26.05 -32.82
C TYR A 304 10.72 -26.43 -31.82
N ASP A 305 11.65 -25.52 -31.58
CA ASP A 305 12.70 -25.65 -30.57
C ASP A 305 12.12 -25.46 -29.16
N TYR A 306 11.18 -24.51 -29.04
CA TYR A 306 10.50 -24.19 -27.80
C TYR A 306 9.00 -24.11 -28.00
N ILE A 307 8.26 -24.74 -27.09
CA ILE A 307 6.80 -24.71 -27.06
C ILE A 307 6.39 -24.18 -25.68
N PHE A 308 5.89 -22.96 -25.63
CA PHE A 308 5.38 -22.33 -24.41
C PHE A 308 3.88 -22.57 -24.29
N ILE A 309 3.44 -23.07 -23.13
CA ILE A 309 2.00 -23.21 -22.86
C ILE A 309 1.63 -22.29 -21.72
N ASP A 310 0.78 -21.29 -21.98
CA ASP A 310 0.22 -20.40 -20.97
C ASP A 310 -0.87 -21.14 -20.20
N CYS A 311 -0.62 -21.46 -18.93
CA CYS A 311 -1.52 -22.27 -18.12
C CYS A 311 -2.34 -21.43 -17.13
N PRO A 312 -3.55 -21.87 -16.73
CA PRO A 312 -4.28 -21.27 -15.63
C PRO A 312 -3.54 -21.45 -14.30
N PRO A 313 -3.93 -20.71 -13.23
CA PRO A 313 -3.33 -20.85 -11.90
C PRO A 313 -3.54 -22.25 -11.31
N VAL A 314 -2.52 -22.79 -10.60
CA VAL A 314 -2.54 -24.14 -10.03
C VAL A 314 -3.60 -24.35 -8.95
N ASN A 315 -3.92 -23.33 -8.16
CA ASN A 315 -4.87 -23.44 -7.05
C ASN A 315 -6.33 -23.49 -7.48
N ILE A 316 -6.63 -23.14 -8.72
CA ILE A 316 -8.00 -22.94 -9.18
C ILE A 316 -8.48 -24.08 -10.07
N MET A 317 -7.55 -24.72 -10.83
CA MET A 317 -7.93 -25.62 -11.92
C MET A 317 -7.02 -26.84 -12.01
N ALA A 318 -7.63 -28.01 -12.26
CA ALA A 318 -6.91 -29.24 -12.60
C ALA A 318 -6.18 -29.13 -13.95
N ASP A 319 -6.60 -28.20 -14.80
CA ASP A 319 -6.08 -28.00 -16.16
C ASP A 319 -4.56 -27.84 -16.20
N SER A 320 -3.98 -27.08 -15.24
CA SER A 320 -2.54 -26.90 -15.12
C SER A 320 -1.78 -28.20 -14.82
N GLN A 321 -2.39 -29.10 -14.05
CA GLN A 321 -1.77 -30.41 -13.75
C GLN A 321 -1.84 -31.34 -14.96
N ILE A 322 -2.95 -31.33 -15.71
CA ILE A 322 -3.11 -32.12 -16.94
C ILE A 322 -2.06 -31.68 -17.96
N ILE A 323 -1.96 -30.37 -18.23
CA ILE A 323 -0.96 -29.82 -19.15
C ILE A 323 0.46 -30.11 -18.65
N GLY A 324 0.69 -30.00 -17.33
CA GLY A 324 1.97 -30.23 -16.67
C GLY A 324 2.55 -31.63 -16.89
N GLN A 325 1.72 -32.66 -17.14
CA GLN A 325 2.19 -34.01 -17.44
C GLN A 325 3.00 -34.07 -18.73
N TYR A 326 2.69 -33.22 -19.69
CA TYR A 326 3.37 -33.13 -21.00
C TYR A 326 4.58 -32.19 -20.98
N ALA A 327 4.69 -31.35 -19.96
CA ALA A 327 5.78 -30.38 -19.86
C ALA A 327 7.12 -31.05 -19.55
N ASP A 328 8.18 -30.49 -20.13
CA ASP A 328 9.56 -30.84 -19.79
C ASP A 328 10.08 -29.92 -18.66
N TYR A 329 9.64 -28.65 -18.67
CA TYR A 329 10.04 -27.63 -17.71
C TYR A 329 8.83 -26.81 -17.26
N THR A 330 8.88 -26.34 -16.02
CA THR A 330 7.84 -25.52 -15.43
C THR A 330 8.44 -24.23 -14.88
N ILE A 331 7.94 -23.10 -15.34
CA ILE A 331 8.25 -21.79 -14.78
C ILE A 331 7.12 -21.39 -13.85
N PHE A 332 7.42 -21.33 -12.56
CA PHE A 332 6.48 -20.86 -11.57
C PHE A 332 6.65 -19.36 -11.31
N ILE A 333 5.58 -18.60 -11.45
CA ILE A 333 5.62 -17.14 -11.36
C ILE A 333 5.09 -16.69 -10.00
N VAL A 334 5.93 -15.95 -9.28
CA VAL A 334 5.59 -15.22 -8.08
C VAL A 334 5.56 -13.74 -8.43
N ARG A 335 4.46 -13.06 -8.12
CA ARG A 335 4.35 -11.61 -8.36
C ARG A 335 4.64 -10.84 -7.08
N ALA A 336 5.63 -9.96 -7.15
CA ALA A 336 6.00 -9.06 -6.06
C ALA A 336 4.84 -8.10 -5.73
N GLY A 337 4.64 -7.87 -4.43
CA GLY A 337 3.54 -7.04 -3.93
C GLY A 337 2.15 -7.66 -4.06
N PHE A 338 2.03 -8.91 -4.54
CA PHE A 338 0.75 -9.54 -4.79
C PHE A 338 0.60 -10.88 -4.03
N LEU A 339 1.58 -11.79 -4.16
CA LEU A 339 1.55 -13.07 -3.46
C LEU A 339 1.86 -12.88 -1.98
N ASP A 340 1.10 -13.56 -1.11
CA ASP A 340 1.38 -13.63 0.32
C ASP A 340 2.57 -14.56 0.60
N ARG A 341 3.49 -14.17 1.51
CA ARG A 341 4.61 -15.02 1.93
C ARG A 341 4.15 -16.35 2.55
N ALA A 342 2.96 -16.35 3.15
CA ALA A 342 2.35 -17.57 3.69
C ALA A 342 2.13 -18.67 2.63
N MET A 343 2.15 -18.33 1.34
CA MET A 343 2.03 -19.29 0.23
C MET A 343 3.37 -19.91 -0.18
N LEU A 344 4.50 -19.38 0.28
CA LEU A 344 5.83 -19.91 -0.10
C LEU A 344 6.08 -21.33 0.40
N PRO A 345 5.69 -21.74 1.62
CA PRO A 345 5.80 -23.13 2.06
C PRO A 345 5.00 -24.12 1.19
N GLU A 346 3.84 -23.71 0.65
CA GLU A 346 3.08 -24.57 -0.26
C GLU A 346 3.79 -24.70 -1.62
N LEU A 347 4.44 -23.62 -2.09
CA LEU A 347 5.28 -23.68 -3.29
C LEU A 347 6.43 -24.68 -3.10
N GLU A 348 7.13 -24.61 -1.98
CA GLU A 348 8.19 -25.53 -1.62
C GLU A 348 7.68 -26.99 -1.57
N LYS A 349 6.49 -27.23 -1.04
CA LYS A 349 5.87 -28.54 -0.98
C LYS A 349 5.54 -29.08 -2.37
N ILE A 350 5.00 -28.25 -3.28
CA ILE A 350 4.75 -28.62 -4.69
C ILE A 350 6.05 -29.02 -5.37
N TYR A 351 7.11 -28.26 -5.15
CA TYR A 351 8.44 -28.57 -5.69
C TYR A 351 8.99 -29.88 -5.16
N ARG A 352 9.01 -30.09 -3.84
CA ARG A 352 9.53 -31.32 -3.22
C ARG A 352 8.74 -32.57 -3.60
N LYS A 353 7.44 -32.42 -3.84
CA LYS A 353 6.60 -33.52 -4.36
C LYS A 353 6.83 -33.81 -5.82
N ASN A 354 7.65 -33.02 -6.50
CA ASN A 354 7.90 -33.12 -7.94
C ASN A 354 6.59 -33.16 -8.77
N THR A 355 5.60 -32.34 -8.33
CA THR A 355 4.28 -32.26 -8.98
C THR A 355 4.40 -31.75 -10.42
N TYR A 356 5.38 -30.89 -10.67
CA TYR A 356 5.75 -30.38 -11.98
C TYR A 356 7.21 -30.66 -12.25
N LYS A 357 7.56 -31.04 -13.51
CA LYS A 357 8.91 -31.38 -13.91
C LYS A 357 9.79 -30.12 -13.99
N ASN A 358 11.06 -30.25 -13.58
CA ASN A 358 12.12 -29.26 -13.71
C ASN A 358 11.62 -27.82 -13.39
N MET A 359 11.04 -27.69 -12.21
CA MET A 359 10.38 -26.45 -11.79
C MET A 359 11.42 -25.38 -11.42
N SER A 360 11.20 -24.16 -11.89
CA SER A 360 12.02 -22.99 -11.63
C SER A 360 11.16 -21.79 -11.30
N LEU A 361 11.72 -20.81 -10.58
CA LEU A 361 11.00 -19.63 -10.09
C LEU A 361 11.35 -18.36 -10.87
N VAL A 362 10.35 -17.59 -11.25
CA VAL A 362 10.49 -16.20 -11.74
C VAL A 362 9.75 -15.27 -10.80
N LEU A 363 10.45 -14.22 -10.37
CA LEU A 363 9.84 -13.12 -9.59
C LEU A 363 9.45 -12.00 -10.56
N ASN A 364 8.15 -11.72 -10.66
CA ASN A 364 7.60 -10.72 -11.57
C ASN A 364 7.14 -9.46 -10.82
N GLY A 365 7.34 -8.29 -11.41
CA GLY A 365 6.85 -7.02 -10.87
C GLY A 365 7.66 -6.48 -9.70
N THR A 366 8.97 -6.73 -9.68
CA THR A 366 9.86 -6.18 -8.64
C THR A 366 9.99 -4.67 -8.75
N ASP A 367 10.07 -3.99 -7.61
CA ASP A 367 10.23 -2.54 -7.56
C ASP A 367 11.69 -2.17 -7.91
N MET A 368 11.83 -1.25 -8.86
CA MET A 368 13.14 -0.70 -9.25
C MET A 368 13.65 0.40 -8.30
N GLY A 369 12.83 0.82 -7.33
CA GLY A 369 13.07 1.99 -6.48
C GLY A 369 14.20 1.86 -5.46
N GLY A 370 14.88 0.74 -5.38
CA GLY A 370 15.96 0.50 -4.41
C GLY A 370 17.34 0.27 -5.00
N GLY A 371 17.87 1.13 -5.88
CA GLY A 371 19.31 1.15 -6.21
C GLY A 371 20.02 -0.17 -6.61
N HIS A 372 19.36 -1.33 -6.44
CA HIS A 372 19.96 -2.65 -6.59
C HIS A 372 20.03 -3.15 -8.03
N TYR A 373 19.09 -2.74 -8.88
CA TYR A 373 19.08 -3.20 -10.28
C TYR A 373 20.21 -2.55 -11.11
N GLY A 374 20.45 -1.26 -10.92
CA GLY A 374 21.55 -0.54 -11.60
C GLY A 374 22.94 -1.02 -11.18
N TYR A 375 23.13 -1.37 -9.90
CA TYR A 375 24.40 -1.88 -9.37
C TYR A 375 24.72 -3.30 -9.82
N LYS A 376 23.68 -4.16 -9.96
CA LYS A 376 23.86 -5.58 -10.22
C LYS A 376 24.10 -5.92 -11.69
N TYR A 377 23.68 -5.03 -12.61
CA TYR A 377 23.76 -5.24 -14.06
C TYR A 377 24.54 -4.14 -14.81
N GLY A 378 25.34 -3.31 -14.11
CA GLY A 378 26.30 -2.38 -14.74
C GLY A 378 25.68 -1.15 -15.42
N TYR A 379 24.45 -0.76 -15.09
CA TYR A 379 23.74 0.35 -15.73
C TYR A 379 24.23 1.76 -15.39
N HIS A 380 25.26 1.92 -14.56
CA HIS A 380 25.83 3.25 -14.25
C HIS A 380 26.62 3.89 -15.42
N SER A 381 26.85 3.17 -16.51
CA SER A 381 27.67 3.68 -17.64
C SER A 381 26.86 4.36 -18.76
N TYR A 382 25.51 4.34 -18.71
CA TYR A 382 24.71 4.80 -19.86
C TYR A 382 24.23 6.24 -19.85
N ASN A 383 24.43 7.00 -18.78
CA ASN A 383 24.09 8.43 -18.76
C ASN A 383 25.18 9.36 -19.36
N TYR A 384 26.29 8.80 -19.87
CA TYR A 384 27.38 9.59 -20.44
C TYR A 384 27.32 9.78 -21.96
N TYR A 385 26.32 9.20 -22.65
CA TYR A 385 26.28 9.26 -24.13
C TYR A 385 24.98 9.83 -24.72
N THR A 386 24.14 10.51 -23.95
CA THR A 386 22.91 11.12 -24.47
C THR A 386 22.94 12.65 -24.54
N ASP A 387 24.09 13.30 -24.32
CA ASP A 387 24.23 14.77 -24.45
C ASP A 387 25.20 15.20 -25.56
N GLU A 388 25.24 14.51 -26.71
CA GLU A 388 25.83 15.05 -27.93
C GLU A 388 25.02 14.52 -29.12
N ASN A 389 24.06 15.33 -29.55
CA ASN A 389 23.57 15.73 -30.89
C ASN A 389 22.10 16.14 -30.86
#